data_c769d2b98c932c2c7548bfdd6d65c65e
#
_entry.id   c769d2b98c932c2c7548bfdd6d65c65e
#
_cell.length_a   1.000
_cell.length_b   1.000
_cell.length_c   1.000
_cell.angle_alpha   90.00
_cell.angle_beta   90.00
_cell.angle_gamma   90.00
#
_symmetry.space_group_name_H-M   'P 1'
#
loop_
_entity.id
_entity.type
_entity.pdbx_description
1 polymer ?
#
loop_
_entity_poly.entity_id
_entity_poly.type
_entity_poly.pdbx_seq_one_letter_code
_entity_poly.pdbx_strand_id
1 'polypeptide(L)'
;MSLRARPPAGDRIARGRADYFLTQGRSLSFQSLILDLLRFWASRGCVILQPYDVEVGAGTFHPATALRALGAEPWRAAYVQPSRRPADGRYGDNPNRVQHYYQLQVILKPAPADSQDLYLASLTAIGIDPALHDIRFVEDDWESPTLGAWGLGWEVWVDGMEVSQFTYFQQVGGIECDPVSTELTYGLERLAMYVQGVESIFDLEYNGTPGPGRITYGQVFRRAEREFSAYNFELSDTARLAGHFADAEQECRRLVEHGLALPAYDQCLKASHFFNLLDARGAIGVTVRAAYILRVRALANACCAAWLAGTRAAG
;
A
#
# COMPACT_ATOMS: atom_id res chain seq x y z
N MET A 1 7.94 -24.22 48.31
CA MET A 1 8.64 -23.36 47.32
C MET A 1 7.98 -23.62 45.97
N SER A 2 7.06 -22.75 45.57
CA SER A 2 6.32 -22.90 44.29
C SER A 2 7.15 -22.28 43.18
N LEU A 3 7.63 -23.09 42.23
CA LEU A 3 8.27 -22.64 41.00
C LEU A 3 7.19 -22.05 40.08
N ARG A 4 7.08 -20.73 40.02
CA ARG A 4 6.29 -20.07 38.98
C ARG A 4 6.97 -20.33 37.64
N ALA A 5 6.26 -20.97 36.72
CA ALA A 5 6.72 -21.19 35.35
C ALA A 5 7.07 -19.86 34.69
N ARG A 6 8.22 -19.78 34.01
CA ARG A 6 8.62 -18.63 33.23
C ARG A 6 7.68 -18.52 32.01
N PRO A 7 7.12 -17.33 31.70
CA PRO A 7 6.30 -17.16 30.52
C PRO A 7 7.12 -17.39 29.24
N PRO A 8 6.50 -17.84 28.14
CA PRO A 8 7.18 -18.06 26.86
C PRO A 8 7.82 -16.77 26.33
N ALA A 9 8.88 -16.90 25.54
CA ALA A 9 9.71 -15.77 25.09
C ALA A 9 8.90 -14.69 24.33
N GLY A 10 7.86 -15.07 23.57
CA GLY A 10 6.97 -14.14 22.87
C GLY A 10 6.20 -13.19 23.78
N ASP A 11 5.75 -13.67 24.94
CA ASP A 11 5.03 -12.86 25.95
C ASP A 11 5.91 -11.76 26.61
N ARG A 12 7.21 -11.97 26.65
CA ARG A 12 8.16 -10.99 27.19
C ARG A 12 8.46 -9.85 26.21
N ILE A 13 8.52 -10.19 24.92
CA ILE A 13 8.75 -9.21 23.85
C ILE A 13 7.53 -8.29 23.70
N ALA A 14 6.32 -8.84 23.71
CA ALA A 14 5.08 -8.07 23.62
C ALA A 14 4.89 -7.12 24.82
N ARG A 15 5.18 -7.58 26.06
CA ARG A 15 5.08 -6.75 27.27
C ARG A 15 6.15 -5.65 27.31
N GLY A 16 7.40 -5.95 26.93
CA GLY A 16 8.45 -4.95 26.84
C GLY A 16 8.16 -3.84 25.83
N ARG A 17 7.49 -4.17 24.73
CA ARG A 17 7.02 -3.21 23.70
C ARG A 17 5.95 -2.27 24.27
N ALA A 18 4.88 -2.82 24.82
CA ALA A 18 3.80 -2.02 25.42
C ALA A 18 4.32 -1.09 26.53
N ASP A 19 5.24 -1.57 27.38
CA ASP A 19 5.82 -0.79 28.48
C ASP A 19 6.71 0.36 27.96
N TYR A 20 7.44 0.16 26.86
CA TYR A 20 8.28 1.22 26.27
C TYR A 20 7.42 2.39 25.75
N PHE A 21 6.35 2.13 25.01
CA PHE A 21 5.47 3.18 24.50
C PHE A 21 4.65 3.85 25.61
N LEU A 22 4.28 3.11 26.65
CA LEU A 22 3.61 3.66 27.83
C LEU A 22 4.51 4.58 28.66
N THR A 23 5.81 4.33 28.71
CA THR A 23 6.77 5.20 29.41
C THR A 23 6.99 6.54 28.71
N GLN A 24 6.72 6.63 27.41
CA GLN A 24 6.74 7.89 26.63
C GLN A 24 5.44 8.70 26.78
N GLY A 25 4.43 8.19 27.50
CA GLY A 25 3.15 8.86 27.72
C GLY A 25 2.29 9.07 26.46
N ARG A 26 2.62 8.39 25.35
CA ARG A 26 1.90 8.45 24.08
C ARG A 26 1.28 7.09 23.78
N SER A 27 -0.04 6.97 23.90
CA SER A 27 -0.79 5.93 23.22
C SER A 27 -0.90 6.30 21.74
N LEU A 28 -0.16 5.60 20.85
CA LEU A 28 -0.24 5.82 19.42
C LEU A 28 -1.44 5.03 18.88
N SER A 29 -2.57 5.73 18.71
CA SER A 29 -3.71 5.18 17.98
C SER A 29 -3.40 5.04 16.50
N PHE A 30 -4.20 4.25 15.77
CA PHE A 30 -4.05 4.10 14.32
C PHE A 30 -4.08 5.45 13.59
N GLN A 31 -5.01 6.33 13.94
CA GLN A 31 -5.09 7.65 13.31
C GLN A 31 -3.95 8.58 13.69
N SER A 32 -3.44 8.52 14.94
CA SER A 32 -2.30 9.37 15.33
C SER A 32 -1.00 8.92 14.65
N LEU A 33 -0.79 7.61 14.47
CA LEU A 33 0.33 7.06 13.69
C LEU A 33 0.32 7.62 12.25
N ILE A 34 -0.82 7.61 11.59
CA ILE A 34 -0.98 8.19 10.25
C ILE A 34 -0.61 9.68 10.24
N LEU A 35 -1.16 10.44 11.18
CA LEU A 35 -0.94 11.88 11.24
C LEU A 35 0.53 12.23 11.52
N ASP A 36 1.20 11.47 12.38
CA ASP A 36 2.60 11.70 12.71
C ASP A 36 3.52 11.38 11.51
N LEU A 37 3.27 10.29 10.78
CA LEU A 37 3.99 9.99 9.54
C LEU A 37 3.77 11.04 8.45
N LEU A 38 2.53 11.50 8.26
CA LEU A 38 2.22 12.56 7.29
C LEU A 38 2.92 13.87 7.65
N ARG A 39 2.94 14.26 8.94
CA ARG A 39 3.68 15.45 9.43
C ARG A 39 5.18 15.32 9.19
N PHE A 40 5.74 14.14 9.46
CA PHE A 40 7.15 13.87 9.21
C PHE A 40 7.48 14.11 7.73
N TRP A 41 6.75 13.48 6.80
CA TRP A 41 7.03 13.61 5.37
C TRP A 41 6.73 15.01 4.83
N ALA A 42 5.72 15.71 5.35
CA ALA A 42 5.48 17.12 5.05
C ALA A 42 6.69 17.99 5.42
N SER A 43 7.31 17.74 6.60
CA SER A 43 8.51 18.45 7.04
C SER A 43 9.76 18.15 6.19
N ARG A 44 9.73 17.07 5.40
CA ARG A 44 10.80 16.69 4.44
C ARG A 44 10.51 17.17 3.01
N GLY A 45 9.54 18.07 2.86
CA GLY A 45 9.21 18.70 1.57
C GLY A 45 8.30 17.86 0.67
N CYS A 46 7.67 16.82 1.18
CA CYS A 46 6.65 16.08 0.44
C CYS A 46 5.34 16.86 0.38
N VAL A 47 4.74 16.92 -0.80
CA VAL A 47 3.34 17.34 -0.96
C VAL A 47 2.47 16.25 -0.34
N ILE A 48 1.59 16.61 0.59
CA ILE A 48 0.64 15.68 1.18
C ILE A 48 -0.61 15.65 0.31
N LEU A 49 -0.82 14.52 -0.35
CA LEU A 49 -1.98 14.32 -1.22
C LEU A 49 -3.09 13.56 -0.48
N GLN A 50 -4.31 13.69 -1.02
CA GLN A 50 -5.44 12.86 -0.59
C GLN A 50 -5.39 11.50 -1.29
N PRO A 51 -6.06 10.47 -0.76
CA PRO A 51 -6.17 9.18 -1.42
C PRO A 51 -6.78 9.33 -2.81
N TYR A 52 -6.35 8.47 -3.74
CA TYR A 52 -6.97 8.38 -5.05
C TYR A 52 -8.35 7.75 -4.94
N ASP A 53 -9.33 8.29 -5.65
CA ASP A 53 -10.74 7.93 -5.54
C ASP A 53 -11.18 6.80 -6.50
N VAL A 54 -10.21 6.07 -7.05
CA VAL A 54 -10.42 4.85 -7.84
C VAL A 54 -9.79 3.67 -7.10
N GLU A 55 -10.44 2.49 -7.18
CA GLU A 55 -9.93 1.29 -6.53
C GLU A 55 -8.55 0.89 -7.09
N VAL A 56 -7.58 0.72 -6.20
CA VAL A 56 -6.22 0.29 -6.51
C VAL A 56 -5.78 -0.87 -5.62
N GLY A 57 -4.93 -1.74 -6.15
CA GLY A 57 -4.37 -2.88 -5.40
C GLY A 57 -3.18 -2.54 -4.51
N ALA A 58 -2.58 -1.36 -4.70
CA ALA A 58 -1.48 -0.83 -3.89
C ALA A 58 -1.38 0.69 -4.07
N GLY A 59 -0.74 1.36 -3.11
CA GLY A 59 -0.46 2.80 -3.18
C GLY A 59 0.37 3.20 -4.38
N THR A 60 1.23 2.33 -4.87
CA THR A 60 2.03 2.49 -6.09
C THR A 60 1.19 2.85 -7.33
N PHE A 61 -0.05 2.35 -7.40
CA PHE A 61 -0.94 2.61 -8.55
C PHE A 61 -1.54 4.02 -8.57
N HIS A 62 -1.44 4.77 -7.49
CA HIS A 62 -1.84 6.18 -7.51
C HIS A 62 -1.04 6.95 -8.58
N PRO A 63 -1.66 7.81 -9.43
CA PRO A 63 -0.96 8.57 -10.46
C PRO A 63 0.24 9.37 -9.94
N ALA A 64 0.17 9.85 -8.69
CA ALA A 64 1.28 10.58 -8.04
C ALA A 64 2.54 9.73 -7.83
N THR A 65 2.44 8.41 -7.84
CA THR A 65 3.59 7.50 -7.86
C THR A 65 3.80 6.95 -9.25
N ALA A 66 2.85 6.20 -9.81
CA ALA A 66 3.03 5.49 -11.08
C ALA A 66 3.42 6.40 -12.25
N LEU A 67 2.66 7.48 -12.48
CA LEU A 67 2.94 8.38 -13.60
C LEU A 67 4.06 9.38 -13.28
N ARG A 68 4.13 9.86 -12.03
CA ARG A 68 5.14 10.83 -11.60
C ARG A 68 6.53 10.23 -11.36
N ALA A 69 6.66 8.89 -11.26
CA ALA A 69 7.96 8.21 -11.32
C ALA A 69 8.66 8.44 -12.66
N LEU A 70 7.89 8.64 -13.73
CA LEU A 70 8.38 8.86 -15.08
C LEU A 70 8.74 10.34 -15.34
N GLY A 71 9.65 10.53 -16.32
CA GLY A 71 10.12 11.86 -16.73
C GLY A 71 11.13 12.49 -15.76
N ALA A 72 11.78 13.57 -16.21
CA ALA A 72 12.90 14.17 -15.51
C ALA A 72 12.51 15.11 -14.36
N GLU A 73 11.23 15.52 -14.26
CA GLU A 73 10.80 16.50 -13.27
C GLU A 73 10.96 15.98 -11.83
N PRO A 74 11.61 16.74 -10.93
CA PRO A 74 11.65 16.39 -9.51
C PRO A 74 10.26 16.31 -8.91
N TRP A 75 10.05 15.31 -8.03
CA TRP A 75 8.76 15.10 -7.39
C TRP A 75 8.92 14.50 -6.00
N ARG A 76 8.19 15.02 -5.02
CA ARG A 76 8.11 14.47 -3.67
C ARG A 76 6.67 14.51 -3.19
N ALA A 77 6.10 13.36 -2.85
CA ALA A 77 4.74 13.27 -2.35
C ALA A 77 4.60 12.17 -1.30
N ALA A 78 3.65 12.33 -0.41
CA ALA A 78 3.22 11.31 0.53
C ALA A 78 1.69 11.34 0.67
N TYR A 79 1.08 10.17 0.80
CA TYR A 79 -0.38 10.03 0.94
C TYR A 79 -0.73 8.68 1.54
N VAL A 80 -1.89 8.59 2.16
CA VAL A 80 -2.47 7.32 2.59
C VAL A 80 -3.39 6.82 1.50
N GLN A 81 -3.15 5.61 1.01
CA GLN A 81 -3.96 4.99 -0.03
C GLN A 81 -4.70 3.77 0.49
N PRO A 82 -6.04 3.79 0.50
CA PRO A 82 -6.82 2.58 0.65
C PRO A 82 -6.53 1.62 -0.50
N SER A 83 -6.08 0.41 -0.17
CA SER A 83 -5.71 -0.61 -1.16
C SER A 83 -6.65 -1.79 -1.06
N ARG A 84 -7.08 -2.32 -2.21
CA ARG A 84 -8.00 -3.44 -2.31
C ARG A 84 -7.34 -4.62 -2.99
N ARG A 85 -7.33 -5.76 -2.30
CA ARG A 85 -6.89 -7.05 -2.81
C ARG A 85 -7.99 -8.10 -2.61
N PRO A 86 -8.92 -8.22 -3.56
CA PRO A 86 -10.10 -9.10 -3.43
C PRO A 86 -9.76 -10.54 -3.02
N ALA A 87 -8.67 -11.11 -3.54
CA ALA A 87 -8.22 -12.47 -3.21
C ALA A 87 -7.74 -12.65 -1.76
N ASP A 88 -7.44 -11.55 -1.05
CA ASP A 88 -7.00 -11.57 0.35
C ASP A 88 -8.14 -11.54 1.37
N GLY A 89 -9.39 -11.49 0.95
CA GLY A 89 -10.56 -11.58 1.82
C GLY A 89 -10.53 -12.83 2.69
N ARG A 90 -10.94 -12.69 3.96
CA ARG A 90 -11.03 -13.79 4.94
C ARG A 90 -12.23 -13.59 5.87
N TYR A 91 -13.29 -12.93 5.42
CA TYR A 91 -14.54 -12.67 6.14
C TYR A 91 -14.37 -11.98 7.51
N GLY A 92 -13.21 -11.34 7.74
CA GLY A 92 -12.87 -10.75 9.04
C GLY A 92 -12.48 -11.76 10.12
N ASP A 93 -12.18 -13.01 9.76
CA ASP A 93 -11.82 -14.09 10.67
C ASP A 93 -10.29 -14.26 10.81
N ASN A 94 -9.50 -13.78 9.85
CA ASN A 94 -8.04 -13.80 9.94
C ASN A 94 -7.51 -12.52 10.62
N PRO A 95 -6.63 -12.63 11.63
CA PRO A 95 -6.13 -11.47 12.38
C PRO A 95 -5.20 -10.55 11.59
N ASN A 96 -4.58 -11.04 10.51
CA ASN A 96 -3.48 -10.34 9.83
C ASN A 96 -3.72 -10.12 8.32
N ARG A 97 -4.79 -10.73 7.75
CA ARG A 97 -5.07 -10.64 6.32
C ARG A 97 -6.48 -10.13 6.07
N VAL A 98 -6.57 -9.05 5.31
CA VAL A 98 -7.81 -8.38 4.93
C VAL A 98 -7.77 -8.00 3.46
N GLN A 99 -8.94 -7.87 2.83
CA GLN A 99 -9.04 -7.46 1.43
C GLN A 99 -8.94 -5.95 1.23
N HIS A 100 -9.10 -5.15 2.30
CA HIS A 100 -9.00 -3.70 2.30
C HIS A 100 -8.12 -3.24 3.45
N TYR A 101 -7.05 -2.50 3.14
CA TYR A 101 -6.07 -2.02 4.11
C TYR A 101 -5.47 -0.70 3.63
N TYR A 102 -4.72 -0.03 4.50
CA TYR A 102 -4.15 1.28 4.24
C TYR A 102 -2.64 1.20 4.09
N GLN A 103 -2.13 1.81 3.03
CA GLN A 103 -0.70 2.02 2.83
C GLN A 103 -0.40 3.52 2.90
N LEU A 104 0.61 3.91 3.68
CA LEU A 104 1.23 5.21 3.49
C LEU A 104 2.26 5.04 2.38
N GLN A 105 2.08 5.79 1.32
CA GLN A 105 2.93 5.82 0.15
C GLN A 105 3.76 7.08 0.14
N VAL A 106 5.07 6.95 -0.11
CA VAL A 106 5.98 8.07 -0.29
C VAL A 106 6.77 7.86 -1.56
N ILE A 107 6.90 8.91 -2.37
CA ILE A 107 7.79 8.93 -3.54
C ILE A 107 8.73 10.13 -3.45
N LEU A 108 10.01 9.87 -3.67
CA LEU A 108 11.09 10.87 -3.69
C LEU A 108 11.84 10.75 -5.01
N LYS A 109 11.69 11.72 -5.90
CA LYS A 109 12.37 11.77 -7.20
C LYS A 109 13.13 13.10 -7.37
N PRO A 110 14.43 13.12 -7.71
CA PRO A 110 15.29 11.94 -7.76
C PRO A 110 15.43 11.27 -6.38
N ALA A 111 15.87 10.00 -6.38
CA ALA A 111 16.15 9.25 -5.16
C ALA A 111 17.21 9.97 -4.33
N PRO A 112 16.94 10.37 -3.07
CA PRO A 112 17.96 10.94 -2.19
C PRO A 112 19.03 9.89 -1.85
N ALA A 113 20.27 10.33 -1.68
CA ALA A 113 21.37 9.45 -1.28
C ALA A 113 21.19 8.89 0.15
N ASP A 114 20.48 9.63 1.01
CA ASP A 114 20.16 9.31 2.40
C ASP A 114 18.75 8.69 2.58
N SER A 115 18.18 8.08 1.55
CA SER A 115 16.81 7.54 1.57
C SER A 115 16.57 6.56 2.72
N GLN A 116 17.55 5.70 3.06
CA GLN A 116 17.44 4.77 4.18
C GLN A 116 17.44 5.49 5.53
N ASP A 117 18.27 6.51 5.70
CA ASP A 117 18.32 7.32 6.92
C ASP A 117 17.00 8.09 7.12
N LEU A 118 16.45 8.64 6.04
CA LEU A 118 15.12 9.29 6.05
C LEU A 118 14.02 8.32 6.46
N TYR A 119 14.06 7.09 5.96
CA TYR A 119 13.12 6.04 6.35
C TYR A 119 13.25 5.72 7.84
N LEU A 120 14.47 5.45 8.34
CA LEU A 120 14.71 5.16 9.76
C LEU A 120 14.28 6.33 10.65
N ALA A 121 14.54 7.58 10.24
CA ALA A 121 14.07 8.76 10.95
C ALA A 121 12.53 8.83 11.00
N SER A 122 11.83 8.35 9.96
CA SER A 122 10.37 8.28 9.97
C SER A 122 9.82 7.27 10.98
N LEU A 123 10.51 6.13 11.16
CA LEU A 123 10.17 5.16 12.21
C LEU A 123 10.39 5.77 13.61
N THR A 124 11.47 6.50 13.80
CA THR A 124 11.71 7.23 15.05
C THR A 124 10.62 8.24 15.37
N ALA A 125 10.08 8.93 14.35
CA ALA A 125 9.01 9.91 14.52
C ALA A 125 7.69 9.28 15.05
N ILE A 126 7.49 7.99 14.85
CA ILE A 126 6.36 7.22 15.39
C ILE A 126 6.75 6.38 16.62
N GLY A 127 7.93 6.63 17.20
CA GLY A 127 8.38 6.02 18.46
C GLY A 127 9.11 4.69 18.30
N ILE A 128 9.47 4.25 17.09
CA ILE A 128 10.31 3.08 16.86
C ILE A 128 11.77 3.54 16.80
N ASP A 129 12.51 3.37 17.89
CA ASP A 129 13.93 3.74 17.97
C ASP A 129 14.80 2.63 17.35
N PRO A 130 15.53 2.91 16.26
CA PRO A 130 16.41 1.92 15.62
C PRO A 130 17.51 1.37 16.55
N ALA A 131 17.87 2.08 17.60
CA ALA A 131 18.86 1.60 18.57
C ALA A 131 18.30 0.52 19.53
N LEU A 132 16.98 0.40 19.63
CA LEU A 132 16.29 -0.51 20.56
C LEU A 132 15.60 -1.68 19.87
N HIS A 133 15.55 -1.67 18.53
CA HIS A 133 14.81 -2.64 17.73
C HIS A 133 15.72 -3.28 16.66
N ASP A 134 15.49 -4.56 16.39
CA ASP A 134 16.15 -5.28 15.27
C ASP A 134 15.48 -4.89 13.97
N ILE A 135 16.04 -3.90 13.27
CA ILE A 135 15.55 -3.44 11.97
C ILE A 135 16.41 -4.03 10.87
N ARG A 136 15.79 -4.78 9.97
CA ARG A 136 16.47 -5.46 8.85
C ARG A 136 15.89 -5.02 7.53
N PHE A 137 16.79 -4.71 6.59
CA PHE A 137 16.47 -4.57 5.18
C PHE A 137 16.78 -5.91 4.51
N VAL A 138 15.75 -6.64 4.14
CA VAL A 138 15.86 -7.97 3.48
C VAL A 138 15.64 -7.75 1.99
N GLU A 139 16.61 -8.13 1.17
CA GLU A 139 16.55 -7.94 -0.28
C GLU A 139 15.31 -8.62 -0.86
N ASP A 140 14.49 -7.85 -1.54
CA ASP A 140 13.27 -8.26 -2.23
C ASP A 140 13.01 -7.30 -3.40
N ASP A 141 13.34 -7.74 -4.60
CA ASP A 141 13.08 -6.98 -5.81
C ASP A 141 11.58 -6.94 -6.08
N TRP A 142 11.03 -5.74 -5.97
CA TRP A 142 9.61 -5.53 -6.15
C TRP A 142 9.23 -5.51 -7.63
N GLU A 143 8.13 -6.17 -7.96
CA GLU A 143 7.53 -6.11 -9.30
C GLU A 143 6.00 -6.05 -9.28
N SER A 144 5.45 -5.39 -10.28
CA SER A 144 4.02 -5.40 -10.60
C SER A 144 3.80 -5.79 -12.05
N PRO A 145 3.42 -7.05 -12.32
CA PRO A 145 3.20 -7.51 -13.69
C PRO A 145 2.12 -6.74 -14.46
N THR A 146 1.06 -6.29 -13.79
CA THR A 146 -0.03 -5.53 -14.41
C THR A 146 0.34 -4.08 -14.71
N LEU A 147 1.20 -3.48 -13.90
CA LEU A 147 1.71 -2.12 -14.14
C LEU A 147 2.90 -2.10 -15.10
N GLY A 148 3.54 -3.26 -15.34
CA GLY A 148 4.81 -3.31 -16.06
C GLY A 148 5.90 -2.53 -15.35
N ALA A 149 5.93 -2.63 -14.01
CA ALA A 149 6.85 -1.93 -13.14
C ALA A 149 7.71 -2.91 -12.34
N TRP A 150 8.95 -2.51 -12.07
CA TRP A 150 9.84 -3.21 -11.17
C TRP A 150 10.91 -2.26 -10.59
N GLY A 151 11.50 -2.67 -9.49
CA GLY A 151 12.58 -1.93 -8.86
C GLY A 151 13.40 -2.78 -7.91
N LEU A 152 14.65 -2.36 -7.70
CA LEU A 152 15.51 -2.93 -6.67
C LEU A 152 14.93 -2.57 -5.30
N GLY A 153 14.79 -3.54 -4.42
CA GLY A 153 14.05 -3.30 -3.19
C GLY A 153 14.43 -4.16 -2.01
N TRP A 154 13.83 -3.79 -0.90
CA TRP A 154 13.95 -4.47 0.39
C TRP A 154 12.62 -4.48 1.11
N GLU A 155 12.25 -5.63 1.66
CA GLU A 155 11.31 -5.67 2.77
C GLU A 155 11.99 -5.13 4.02
N VAL A 156 11.34 -4.22 4.72
CA VAL A 156 11.83 -3.75 6.03
C VAL A 156 11.11 -4.47 7.14
N TRP A 157 11.88 -5.18 7.94
CA TRP A 157 11.42 -5.97 9.08
C TRP A 157 11.80 -5.30 10.39
N VAL A 158 10.87 -5.21 11.32
CA VAL A 158 11.10 -4.72 12.67
C VAL A 158 10.78 -5.84 13.67
N ASP A 159 11.78 -6.32 14.40
CA ASP A 159 11.70 -7.43 15.36
C ASP A 159 10.97 -8.67 14.80
N GLY A 160 11.21 -8.99 13.53
CA GLY A 160 10.63 -10.15 12.86
C GLY A 160 9.25 -9.95 12.25
N MET A 161 8.75 -8.72 12.17
CA MET A 161 7.53 -8.36 11.42
C MET A 161 7.90 -7.47 10.24
N GLU A 162 7.53 -7.86 9.02
CA GLU A 162 7.59 -7.00 7.84
C GLU A 162 6.60 -5.84 7.99
N VAL A 163 7.10 -4.60 7.91
CA VAL A 163 6.30 -3.38 8.13
C VAL A 163 6.25 -2.47 6.91
N SER A 164 7.22 -2.56 6.02
CA SER A 164 7.32 -1.69 4.84
C SER A 164 8.06 -2.36 3.69
N GLN A 165 7.76 -1.89 2.48
CA GLN A 165 8.53 -2.12 1.28
C GLN A 165 9.30 -0.84 0.92
N PHE A 166 10.58 -0.96 0.64
CA PHE A 166 11.48 0.09 0.20
C PHE A 166 11.97 -0.23 -1.21
N THR A 167 11.75 0.63 -2.20
CA THR A 167 12.03 0.32 -3.62
C THR A 167 12.70 1.49 -4.33
N TYR A 168 13.71 1.21 -5.14
CA TYR A 168 14.25 2.10 -6.15
C TYR A 168 13.67 1.73 -7.52
N PHE A 169 12.74 2.52 -8.04
CA PHE A 169 12.11 2.22 -9.32
C PHE A 169 13.11 2.24 -10.48
N GLN A 170 13.14 1.12 -11.20
CA GLN A 170 13.91 0.99 -12.43
C GLN A 170 13.01 1.20 -13.66
N GLN A 171 11.75 0.72 -13.58
CA GLN A 171 10.83 0.77 -14.70
C GLN A 171 9.38 0.93 -14.20
N VAL A 172 8.57 1.73 -14.91
CA VAL A 172 7.12 1.85 -14.74
C VAL A 172 6.46 1.92 -16.11
N GLY A 173 5.39 1.14 -16.31
CA GLY A 173 4.72 1.05 -17.60
C GLY A 173 5.63 0.59 -18.73
N GLY A 174 6.61 -0.27 -18.47
CA GLY A 174 7.60 -0.70 -19.45
C GLY A 174 8.63 0.38 -19.86
N ILE A 175 8.63 1.54 -19.19
CA ILE A 175 9.50 2.69 -19.50
C ILE A 175 10.49 2.87 -18.35
N GLU A 176 11.78 3.02 -18.68
CA GLU A 176 12.84 3.26 -17.70
C GLU A 176 12.62 4.57 -16.93
N CYS A 177 12.89 4.52 -15.62
CA CYS A 177 12.83 5.66 -14.72
C CYS A 177 14.17 6.39 -14.69
N ASP A 178 14.22 7.56 -15.30
CA ASP A 178 15.38 8.46 -15.26
C ASP A 178 14.91 9.89 -14.94
N PRO A 179 15.29 10.43 -13.77
CA PRO A 179 16.07 9.82 -12.70
C PRO A 179 15.28 8.73 -11.92
N VAL A 180 16.02 7.80 -11.33
CA VAL A 180 15.48 6.80 -10.40
C VAL A 180 14.82 7.50 -9.22
N SER A 181 13.67 6.98 -8.77
CA SER A 181 12.96 7.44 -7.58
C SER A 181 13.01 6.41 -6.46
N THR A 182 12.97 6.86 -5.21
CA THR A 182 12.71 6.02 -4.05
C THR A 182 11.21 5.99 -3.79
N GLU A 183 10.66 4.78 -3.65
CA GLU A 183 9.32 4.53 -3.13
C GLU A 183 9.40 3.89 -1.75
N LEU A 184 8.59 4.37 -0.81
CA LEU A 184 8.40 3.78 0.50
C LEU A 184 6.93 3.46 0.69
N THR A 185 6.63 2.18 0.94
CA THR A 185 5.26 1.70 1.16
C THR A 185 5.15 1.14 2.57
N TYR A 186 4.52 1.88 3.46
CA TYR A 186 4.30 1.46 4.84
C TYR A 186 2.98 0.70 4.94
N GLY A 187 3.01 -0.50 5.51
CA GLY A 187 1.81 -1.24 5.92
C GLY A 187 1.29 -0.68 7.24
N LEU A 188 0.31 0.23 7.19
CA LEU A 188 -0.11 1.00 8.36
C LEU A 188 -0.69 0.13 9.46
N GLU A 189 -1.45 -0.90 9.12
CA GLU A 189 -2.00 -1.84 10.09
C GLU A 189 -0.90 -2.65 10.79
N ARG A 190 0.10 -3.13 10.04
CA ARG A 190 1.24 -3.87 10.61
C ARG A 190 2.08 -2.99 11.52
N LEU A 191 2.38 -1.75 11.10
CA LEU A 191 3.05 -0.79 11.98
C LEU A 191 2.26 -0.50 13.25
N ALA A 192 0.94 -0.29 13.12
CA ALA A 192 0.08 -0.04 14.28
C ALA A 192 0.00 -1.25 15.21
N MET A 193 -0.10 -2.48 14.67
CA MET A 193 -0.06 -3.71 15.46
C MET A 193 1.25 -3.82 16.23
N TYR A 194 2.37 -3.52 15.56
CA TYR A 194 3.68 -3.51 16.18
C TYR A 194 3.76 -2.52 17.35
N VAL A 195 3.38 -1.25 17.09
CA VAL A 195 3.46 -0.17 18.09
C VAL A 195 2.49 -0.38 19.25
N GLN A 196 1.28 -0.91 18.99
CA GLN A 196 0.27 -1.14 20.03
C GLN A 196 0.43 -2.51 20.74
N GLY A 197 1.32 -3.40 20.25
CA GLY A 197 1.55 -4.71 20.83
C GLY A 197 0.32 -5.63 20.76
N VAL A 198 -0.48 -5.53 19.70
CA VAL A 198 -1.66 -6.38 19.46
C VAL A 198 -1.40 -7.41 18.36
N GLU A 199 -2.06 -8.58 18.47
CA GLU A 199 -1.88 -9.69 17.53
C GLU A 199 -2.93 -9.70 16.40
N SER A 200 -3.96 -8.85 16.49
CA SER A 200 -5.01 -8.74 15.49
C SER A 200 -5.24 -7.29 15.08
N ILE A 201 -5.34 -7.04 13.77
CA ILE A 201 -5.70 -5.73 13.23
C ILE A 201 -7.05 -5.24 13.76
N PHE A 202 -7.96 -6.15 14.08
CA PHE A 202 -9.29 -5.78 14.58
C PHE A 202 -9.28 -5.26 16.02
N ASP A 203 -8.19 -5.50 16.76
CA ASP A 203 -8.01 -5.05 18.14
C ASP A 203 -7.24 -3.71 18.23
N LEU A 204 -6.74 -3.21 17.10
CA LEU A 204 -6.08 -1.91 17.03
C LEU A 204 -6.98 -0.81 17.59
N GLU A 205 -6.42 0.01 18.46
CA GLU A 205 -7.05 1.24 18.90
C GLU A 205 -7.02 2.26 17.75
N TYR A 206 -8.22 2.66 17.31
CA TYR A 206 -8.34 3.50 16.12
C TYR A 206 -8.19 4.99 16.44
N ASN A 207 -8.94 5.51 17.41
CA ASN A 207 -9.13 6.94 17.65
C ASN A 207 -8.33 7.54 18.81
N GLY A 208 -7.67 6.73 19.64
CA GLY A 208 -6.88 7.20 20.80
C GLY A 208 -7.72 7.77 21.95
N THR A 209 -9.02 7.48 22.00
CA THR A 209 -9.91 7.95 23.05
C THR A 209 -10.07 6.87 24.11
N PRO A 210 -9.72 7.12 25.38
CA PRO A 210 -9.84 6.11 26.44
C PRO A 210 -11.29 5.87 26.87
N GLY A 211 -11.53 4.72 27.50
CA GLY A 211 -12.82 4.39 28.12
C GLY A 211 -13.95 4.15 27.12
N PRO A 212 -15.16 4.61 27.41
CA PRO A 212 -16.35 4.35 26.58
C PRO A 212 -16.29 4.93 25.16
N GLY A 213 -15.42 5.92 24.92
CA GLY A 213 -15.19 6.51 23.60
C GLY A 213 -14.16 5.79 22.74
N ARG A 214 -13.55 4.71 23.24
CA ARG A 214 -12.58 3.91 22.49
C ARG A 214 -13.24 3.22 21.30
N ILE A 215 -12.68 3.43 20.12
CA ILE A 215 -13.10 2.78 18.88
C ILE A 215 -11.95 1.90 18.39
N THR A 216 -12.24 0.64 18.05
CA THR A 216 -11.27 -0.28 17.47
C THR A 216 -11.39 -0.33 15.94
N TYR A 217 -10.31 -0.75 15.27
CA TYR A 217 -10.30 -1.02 13.84
C TYR A 217 -11.41 -2.03 13.45
N GLY A 218 -11.63 -3.04 14.30
CA GLY A 218 -12.69 -4.02 14.09
C GLY A 218 -14.10 -3.44 14.10
N GLN A 219 -14.36 -2.46 14.98
CA GLN A 219 -15.65 -1.77 15.00
C GLN A 219 -15.89 -0.96 13.71
N VAL A 220 -14.83 -0.45 13.08
CA VAL A 220 -14.93 0.33 11.84
C VAL A 220 -15.04 -0.57 10.62
N PHE A 221 -14.24 -1.67 10.52
CA PHE A 221 -14.02 -2.35 9.25
C PHE A 221 -14.43 -3.83 9.21
N ARG A 222 -14.63 -4.53 10.33
CA ARG A 222 -14.89 -5.99 10.33
C ARG A 222 -16.16 -6.35 9.54
N ARG A 223 -17.19 -5.52 9.61
CA ARG A 223 -18.42 -5.74 8.83
C ARG A 223 -18.15 -5.64 7.34
N ALA A 224 -17.40 -4.60 6.90
CA ALA A 224 -17.02 -4.42 5.51
C ALA A 224 -16.20 -5.62 5.01
N GLU A 225 -15.24 -6.13 5.81
CA GLU A 225 -14.46 -7.33 5.45
C GLU A 225 -15.34 -8.56 5.19
N ARG A 226 -16.38 -8.78 5.99
CA ARG A 226 -17.34 -9.89 5.77
C ARG A 226 -18.12 -9.72 4.48
N GLU A 227 -18.73 -8.56 4.30
CA GLU A 227 -19.58 -8.26 3.14
C GLU A 227 -18.79 -8.26 1.83
N PHE A 228 -17.60 -7.65 1.81
CA PHE A 228 -16.72 -7.66 0.64
C PHE A 228 -16.12 -9.04 0.36
N SER A 229 -15.81 -9.86 1.37
CA SER A 229 -15.38 -11.25 1.14
C SER A 229 -16.48 -12.06 0.45
N ALA A 230 -17.72 -11.97 0.93
CA ALA A 230 -18.86 -12.63 0.29
C ALA A 230 -19.07 -12.13 -1.15
N TYR A 231 -18.98 -10.82 -1.38
CA TYR A 231 -19.04 -10.24 -2.73
C TYR A 231 -17.91 -10.77 -3.62
N ASN A 232 -16.67 -10.74 -3.14
CA ASN A 232 -15.48 -11.11 -3.91
C ASN A 232 -15.46 -12.61 -4.27
N PHE A 233 -15.91 -13.49 -3.38
CA PHE A 233 -15.78 -14.94 -3.56
C PHE A 233 -17.07 -15.63 -4.00
N GLU A 234 -18.25 -15.06 -3.73
CA GLU A 234 -19.50 -15.78 -3.87
C GLU A 234 -20.53 -15.08 -4.78
N LEU A 235 -20.71 -13.76 -4.59
CA LEU A 235 -21.92 -13.08 -5.10
C LEU A 235 -21.68 -12.17 -6.30
N SER A 236 -20.45 -11.73 -6.58
CA SER A 236 -20.19 -10.88 -7.74
C SER A 236 -20.53 -11.62 -9.06
N ASP A 237 -21.23 -10.95 -9.95
CA ASP A 237 -21.64 -11.48 -11.25
C ASP A 237 -20.45 -11.47 -12.23
N THR A 238 -19.93 -12.63 -12.56
CA THR A 238 -18.73 -12.78 -13.39
C THR A 238 -18.93 -12.31 -14.83
N ALA A 239 -20.14 -12.44 -15.38
CA ALA A 239 -20.43 -11.95 -16.74
C ALA A 239 -20.43 -10.42 -16.78
N ARG A 240 -21.02 -9.77 -15.78
CA ARG A 240 -20.97 -8.30 -15.65
C ARG A 240 -19.55 -7.80 -15.41
N LEU A 241 -18.77 -8.47 -14.54
CA LEU A 241 -17.37 -8.09 -14.30
C LEU A 241 -16.54 -8.17 -15.59
N ALA A 242 -16.73 -9.21 -16.40
CA ALA A 242 -16.07 -9.34 -17.69
C ALA A 242 -16.49 -8.24 -18.69
N GLY A 243 -17.78 -7.87 -18.68
CA GLY A 243 -18.30 -6.74 -19.46
C GLY A 243 -17.68 -5.41 -19.03
N HIS A 244 -17.67 -5.12 -17.73
CA HIS A 244 -17.05 -3.90 -17.19
C HIS A 244 -15.55 -3.81 -17.48
N PHE A 245 -14.84 -4.95 -17.44
CA PHE A 245 -13.45 -4.99 -17.88
C PHE A 245 -13.30 -4.58 -19.33
N ALA A 246 -14.12 -5.15 -20.23
CA ALA A 246 -14.05 -4.85 -21.66
C ALA A 246 -14.40 -3.39 -21.97
N ASP A 247 -15.41 -2.83 -21.30
CA ASP A 247 -15.80 -1.43 -21.43
C ASP A 247 -14.67 -0.48 -20.97
N ALA A 248 -14.08 -0.76 -19.81
CA ALA A 248 -12.96 0.02 -19.29
C ALA A 248 -11.72 -0.06 -20.19
N GLU A 249 -11.41 -1.25 -20.71
CA GLU A 249 -10.31 -1.43 -21.66
C GLU A 249 -10.53 -0.62 -22.95
N GLN A 250 -11.71 -0.69 -23.52
CA GLN A 250 -12.05 0.04 -24.75
C GLN A 250 -11.96 1.55 -24.52
N GLU A 251 -12.53 2.04 -23.43
CA GLU A 251 -12.51 3.48 -23.12
C GLU A 251 -11.09 3.98 -22.81
N CYS A 252 -10.27 3.18 -22.10
CA CYS A 252 -8.86 3.51 -21.88
C CYS A 252 -8.13 3.72 -23.21
N ARG A 253 -8.26 2.80 -24.17
CA ARG A 253 -7.63 2.91 -25.49
C ARG A 253 -8.07 4.16 -26.25
N ARG A 254 -9.37 4.42 -26.25
CA ARG A 254 -9.95 5.62 -26.92
C ARG A 254 -9.38 6.91 -26.31
N LEU A 255 -9.27 6.99 -24.97
CA LEU A 255 -8.75 8.17 -24.29
C LEU A 255 -7.25 8.37 -24.57
N VAL A 256 -6.47 7.29 -24.64
CA VAL A 256 -5.06 7.35 -25.03
C VAL A 256 -4.90 7.92 -26.45
N GLU A 257 -5.72 7.49 -27.40
CA GLU A 257 -5.72 8.02 -28.79
C GLU A 257 -5.99 9.54 -28.85
N HIS A 258 -6.72 10.07 -27.86
CA HIS A 258 -6.98 11.50 -27.71
C HIS A 258 -5.93 12.24 -26.84
N GLY A 259 -4.87 11.57 -26.39
CA GLY A 259 -3.83 12.15 -25.55
C GLY A 259 -4.25 12.44 -24.11
N LEU A 260 -5.37 11.87 -23.63
CA LEU A 260 -5.93 12.10 -22.30
C LEU A 260 -5.41 11.05 -21.31
N ALA A 261 -4.13 11.16 -20.92
CA ALA A 261 -3.43 10.17 -20.13
C ALA A 261 -4.06 9.91 -18.75
N LEU A 262 -4.49 10.93 -18.01
CA LEU A 262 -5.08 10.75 -16.66
C LEU A 262 -6.44 10.04 -16.70
N PRO A 263 -7.45 10.49 -17.47
CA PRO A 263 -8.71 9.74 -17.55
C PRO A 263 -8.53 8.34 -18.17
N ALA A 264 -7.55 8.15 -19.06
CA ALA A 264 -7.21 6.83 -19.58
C ALA A 264 -6.66 5.91 -18.45
N TYR A 265 -5.81 6.46 -17.60
CA TYR A 265 -5.25 5.73 -16.48
C TYR A 265 -6.32 5.32 -15.46
N ASP A 266 -7.34 6.16 -15.21
CA ASP A 266 -8.51 5.77 -14.41
C ASP A 266 -9.20 4.52 -14.96
N GLN A 267 -9.39 4.45 -16.28
CA GLN A 267 -10.00 3.28 -16.91
C GLN A 267 -9.08 2.05 -16.85
N CYS A 268 -7.76 2.23 -16.95
CA CYS A 268 -6.79 1.16 -16.75
C CYS A 268 -6.89 0.59 -15.31
N LEU A 269 -7.00 1.44 -14.29
CA LEU A 269 -7.17 1.01 -12.90
C LEU A 269 -8.49 0.27 -12.67
N LYS A 270 -9.60 0.75 -13.26
CA LYS A 270 -10.89 0.05 -13.22
C LYS A 270 -10.79 -1.33 -13.86
N ALA A 271 -10.18 -1.44 -15.05
CA ALA A 271 -9.94 -2.73 -15.69
C ALA A 271 -9.12 -3.67 -14.79
N SER A 272 -8.05 -3.17 -14.16
CA SER A 272 -7.25 -3.93 -13.19
C SER A 272 -8.09 -4.42 -12.00
N HIS A 273 -8.97 -3.58 -11.46
CA HIS A 273 -9.84 -3.96 -10.35
C HIS A 273 -10.85 -5.04 -10.76
N PHE A 274 -11.51 -4.92 -11.92
CA PHE A 274 -12.42 -5.94 -12.42
C PHE A 274 -11.72 -7.27 -12.69
N PHE A 275 -10.50 -7.23 -13.20
CA PHE A 275 -9.66 -8.43 -13.33
C PHE A 275 -9.39 -9.07 -11.96
N ASN A 276 -9.01 -8.31 -10.94
CA ASN A 276 -8.76 -8.82 -9.60
C ASN A 276 -10.02 -9.45 -8.98
N LEU A 277 -11.20 -8.93 -9.26
CA LEU A 277 -12.47 -9.53 -8.84
C LEU A 277 -12.76 -10.85 -9.57
N LEU A 278 -12.52 -10.92 -10.88
CA LEU A 278 -12.66 -12.17 -11.66
C LEU A 278 -11.71 -13.26 -11.16
N ASP A 279 -10.46 -12.87 -10.84
CA ASP A 279 -9.45 -13.78 -10.28
C ASP A 279 -9.88 -14.30 -8.90
N ALA A 280 -10.32 -13.42 -7.99
CA ALA A 280 -10.83 -13.78 -6.68
C ALA A 280 -12.05 -14.70 -6.73
N ARG A 281 -12.97 -14.47 -7.70
CA ARG A 281 -14.13 -15.35 -7.95
C ARG A 281 -13.74 -16.74 -8.46
N GLY A 282 -12.48 -16.98 -8.83
CA GLY A 282 -12.08 -18.20 -9.50
C GLY A 282 -12.72 -18.39 -10.88
N ALA A 283 -13.21 -17.30 -11.50
CA ALA A 283 -13.92 -17.33 -12.79
C ALA A 283 -12.98 -17.51 -13.98
N ILE A 284 -11.69 -17.36 -13.79
CA ILE A 284 -10.68 -17.40 -14.84
C ILE A 284 -9.60 -18.43 -14.50
N GLY A 285 -9.29 -19.30 -15.46
CA GLY A 285 -8.18 -20.27 -15.33
C GLY A 285 -6.81 -19.61 -15.55
N VAL A 286 -5.74 -20.35 -15.26
CA VAL A 286 -4.34 -19.85 -15.26
C VAL A 286 -3.97 -19.17 -16.60
N THR A 287 -4.27 -19.79 -17.74
CA THR A 287 -3.98 -19.23 -19.07
C THR A 287 -4.72 -17.93 -19.34
N VAL A 288 -6.02 -17.89 -18.95
CA VAL A 288 -6.86 -16.70 -19.11
C VAL A 288 -6.38 -15.58 -18.19
N ARG A 289 -5.98 -15.91 -16.97
CA ARG A 289 -5.37 -14.98 -16.01
C ARG A 289 -4.13 -14.30 -16.60
N ALA A 290 -3.23 -15.06 -17.21
CA ALA A 290 -2.05 -14.52 -17.88
C ALA A 290 -2.43 -13.53 -19.01
N ALA A 291 -3.45 -13.86 -19.80
CA ALA A 291 -3.95 -12.97 -20.84
C ALA A 291 -4.51 -11.65 -20.30
N TYR A 292 -5.26 -11.68 -19.18
CA TYR A 292 -5.74 -10.46 -18.52
C TYR A 292 -4.60 -9.60 -18.01
N ILE A 293 -3.57 -10.19 -17.39
CA ILE A 293 -2.37 -9.47 -16.93
C ILE A 293 -1.71 -8.73 -18.10
N LEU A 294 -1.52 -9.38 -19.24
CA LEU A 294 -0.94 -8.76 -20.42
C LEU A 294 -1.81 -7.62 -20.97
N ARG A 295 -3.13 -7.76 -20.95
CA ARG A 295 -4.06 -6.70 -21.38
C ARG A 295 -3.96 -5.47 -20.48
N VAL A 296 -4.00 -5.64 -19.15
CA VAL A 296 -3.85 -4.53 -18.20
C VAL A 296 -2.48 -3.88 -18.35
N ARG A 297 -1.41 -4.67 -18.47
CA ARG A 297 -0.05 -4.16 -18.72
C ARG A 297 0.02 -3.31 -19.99
N ALA A 298 -0.61 -3.74 -21.07
CA ALA A 298 -0.66 -2.98 -22.33
C ALA A 298 -1.37 -1.62 -22.16
N LEU A 299 -2.46 -1.57 -21.37
CA LEU A 299 -3.14 -0.32 -21.04
C LEU A 299 -2.25 0.60 -20.19
N ALA A 300 -1.61 0.06 -19.16
CA ALA A 300 -0.68 0.83 -18.32
C ALA A 300 0.47 1.42 -19.13
N ASN A 301 1.09 0.63 -20.01
CA ASN A 301 2.15 1.11 -20.91
C ASN A 301 1.67 2.25 -21.81
N ALA A 302 0.48 2.11 -22.40
CA ALA A 302 -0.09 3.14 -23.27
C ALA A 302 -0.38 4.44 -22.50
N CYS A 303 -0.92 4.35 -21.27
CA CYS A 303 -1.15 5.50 -20.41
C CYS A 303 0.16 6.19 -20.01
N CYS A 304 1.19 5.44 -19.65
CA CYS A 304 2.51 5.97 -19.30
C CYS A 304 3.18 6.68 -20.49
N ALA A 305 3.08 6.11 -21.69
CA ALA A 305 3.58 6.73 -22.92
C ALA A 305 2.84 8.04 -23.23
N ALA A 306 1.51 8.04 -23.12
CA ALA A 306 0.70 9.24 -23.33
C ALA A 306 1.00 10.33 -22.30
N TRP A 307 1.23 9.96 -21.04
CA TRP A 307 1.66 10.88 -19.98
C TRP A 307 2.97 11.59 -20.35
N LEU A 308 4.00 10.84 -20.74
CA LEU A 308 5.29 11.42 -21.14
C LEU A 308 5.20 12.28 -22.41
N ALA A 309 4.38 11.89 -23.37
CA ALA A 309 4.16 12.71 -24.57
C ALA A 309 3.53 14.08 -24.22
N GLY A 310 2.55 14.08 -23.29
CA GLY A 310 1.89 15.30 -22.83
C GLY A 310 2.82 16.22 -22.03
N THR A 311 3.71 15.68 -21.20
CA THR A 311 4.69 16.48 -20.44
C THR A 311 5.73 17.12 -21.33
N ARG A 312 6.17 16.46 -22.42
CA ARG A 312 7.12 17.01 -23.41
C ARG A 312 6.51 18.13 -24.27
N ALA A 313 5.21 18.11 -24.48
CA ALA A 313 4.50 19.12 -25.27
C ALA A 313 4.19 20.41 -24.46
N ALA A 314 4.20 20.33 -23.13
CA ALA A 314 3.91 21.44 -22.23
C ALA A 314 5.15 22.22 -21.74
N GLY A 315 6.36 21.71 -21.96
CA GLY A 315 7.66 22.35 -21.66
C GLY A 315 8.35 22.84 -22.93
#